data_0077e328b04c371057848cd379d2ca42
#
_entry.id   0077e328b04c371057848cd379d2ca42
#
_cell.length_a   1.000
_cell.length_b   1.000
_cell.length_c   1.000
_cell.angle_alpha   90.00
_cell.angle_beta   90.00
_cell.angle_gamma   90.00
#
_symmetry.space_group_name_H-M   'P 1'
#
loop_
_entity.id
_entity.type
_entity.pdbx_description
1 polymer ?
#
loop_
_entity_poly.entity_id
_entity_poly.type
_entity_poly.pdbx_seq_one_letter_code
_entity_poly.pdbx_strand_id
1 'polypeptide(L)'
;MNLLPGPEQLEIVAAAGEFLAERLPVERIRANRHAETPVPEALWRECAELGLLTLGLDEESGGSGRSIDDEVLLFIELGKRLASGPFLACTLAARVAARCGDAALSERIGSGAATVALAVLRGDGDVRPIKGTFDLFEPAGALHALVVAREGTALVDIASFGPLTAVAAADPGIRMCSATVESAEPLHWLPAEDERIWERATVLAAAYLTGLAAAAAALATQHAKTREQFGKPIGVHQAIKHACVDMELAASAAQAQTLFAAIALAGGRVDALLQVLSAVTVAGSAAVDNAAAGIQVFGGMGYTFENDVHLYLKRAHVFRHLFGEPTDVLAELLAQDRAQ
;
A
#
# COMPACT_ATOMS: atom_id res chain seq x y z
N MET A 1 13.93 -16.17 -15.76
CA MET A 1 13.16 -15.47 -14.71
C MET A 1 11.73 -15.99 -14.78
N ASN A 2 11.18 -16.49 -13.68
CA ASN A 2 9.78 -16.94 -13.62
C ASN A 2 9.00 -15.87 -12.82
N LEU A 3 7.95 -15.30 -13.40
CA LEU A 3 7.08 -14.31 -12.75
C LEU A 3 5.84 -14.96 -12.13
N LEU A 4 5.66 -16.28 -12.29
CA LEU A 4 4.52 -16.97 -11.71
C LEU A 4 4.85 -17.38 -10.28
N PRO A 5 3.95 -17.10 -9.32
CA PRO A 5 4.12 -17.54 -7.93
C PRO A 5 4.28 -19.06 -7.84
N GLY A 6 5.20 -19.50 -6.98
CA GLY A 6 5.37 -20.91 -6.65
C GLY A 6 4.24 -21.43 -5.74
N PRO A 7 4.14 -22.76 -5.56
CA PRO A 7 3.09 -23.35 -4.71
C PRO A 7 3.07 -22.79 -3.29
N GLU A 8 4.22 -22.64 -2.65
CA GLU A 8 4.35 -22.11 -1.30
C GLU A 8 3.90 -20.64 -1.20
N GLN A 9 4.24 -19.82 -2.20
CA GLN A 9 3.76 -18.43 -2.28
C GLN A 9 2.24 -18.37 -2.41
N LEU A 10 1.65 -19.27 -3.20
CA LEU A 10 0.20 -19.36 -3.36
C LEU A 10 -0.50 -19.77 -2.06
N GLU A 11 0.10 -20.67 -1.25
CA GLU A 11 -0.43 -21.06 0.06
C GLU A 11 -0.41 -19.88 1.05
N ILE A 12 0.70 -19.13 1.12
CA ILE A 12 0.82 -17.93 1.97
C ILE A 12 -0.24 -16.88 1.57
N VAL A 13 -0.37 -16.62 0.27
CA VAL A 13 -1.34 -15.65 -0.26
C VAL A 13 -2.77 -16.08 0.02
N ALA A 14 -3.09 -17.37 -0.14
CA ALA A 14 -4.42 -17.91 0.15
C ALA A 14 -4.77 -17.76 1.64
N ALA A 15 -3.87 -18.15 2.55
CA ALA A 15 -4.07 -18.02 3.99
C ALA A 15 -4.25 -16.55 4.42
N ALA A 16 -3.40 -15.63 3.90
CA ALA A 16 -3.54 -14.20 4.16
C ALA A 16 -4.86 -13.65 3.60
N GLY A 17 -5.24 -14.05 2.38
CA GLY A 17 -6.49 -13.63 1.73
C GLY A 17 -7.74 -14.09 2.47
N GLU A 18 -7.77 -15.33 2.98
CA GLU A 18 -8.86 -15.86 3.81
C GLU A 18 -8.97 -15.11 5.13
N PHE A 19 -7.85 -14.94 5.84
CA PHE A 19 -7.82 -14.18 7.08
C PHE A 19 -8.33 -12.74 6.88
N LEU A 20 -7.81 -12.03 5.86
CA LEU A 20 -8.22 -10.66 5.58
C LEU A 20 -9.71 -10.57 5.19
N ALA A 21 -10.23 -11.56 4.45
CA ALA A 21 -11.64 -11.59 4.09
C ALA A 21 -12.56 -11.76 5.31
N GLU A 22 -12.14 -12.57 6.27
CA GLU A 22 -12.91 -12.84 7.49
C GLU A 22 -12.77 -11.71 8.52
N ARG A 23 -11.54 -11.25 8.77
CA ARG A 23 -11.22 -10.37 9.91
C ARG A 23 -11.23 -8.88 9.54
N LEU A 24 -10.92 -8.55 8.29
CA LEU A 24 -10.87 -7.19 7.75
C LEU A 24 -11.77 -7.02 6.49
N PRO A 25 -13.04 -7.44 6.53
CA PRO A 25 -13.93 -7.25 5.40
C PRO A 25 -14.16 -5.77 5.10
N VAL A 26 -14.38 -5.43 3.82
CA VAL A 26 -14.51 -4.04 3.34
C VAL A 26 -15.61 -3.26 4.07
N GLU A 27 -16.68 -3.94 4.48
CA GLU A 27 -17.81 -3.37 5.23
C GLU A 27 -17.38 -2.73 6.56
N ARG A 28 -16.26 -3.17 7.15
CA ARG A 28 -15.69 -2.56 8.35
C ARG A 28 -15.30 -1.10 8.15
N ILE A 29 -14.90 -0.72 6.93
CA ILE A 29 -14.54 0.67 6.61
C ILE A 29 -15.74 1.59 6.87
N ARG A 30 -16.93 1.17 6.44
CA ARG A 30 -18.16 1.94 6.67
C ARG A 30 -18.55 1.97 8.14
N ALA A 31 -18.47 0.82 8.81
CA ALA A 31 -18.81 0.70 10.22
C ALA A 31 -17.88 1.55 11.11
N ASN A 32 -16.58 1.58 10.79
CA ASN A 32 -15.55 2.23 11.60
C ASN A 32 -15.12 3.62 11.06
N ARG A 33 -15.88 4.23 10.13
CA ARG A 33 -15.50 5.49 9.48
C ARG A 33 -15.24 6.67 10.44
N HIS A 34 -15.79 6.61 11.66
CA HIS A 34 -15.63 7.62 12.70
C HIS A 34 -14.81 7.12 13.91
N ALA A 35 -14.29 5.89 13.86
CA ALA A 35 -13.42 5.37 14.90
C ALA A 35 -12.06 6.11 14.87
N GLU A 36 -11.42 6.24 16.01
CA GLU A 36 -10.11 6.86 16.15
C GLU A 36 -9.05 6.05 15.38
N THR A 37 -9.11 4.73 15.48
CA THR A 37 -8.27 3.80 14.72
C THR A 37 -9.14 2.95 13.79
N PRO A 38 -8.71 2.70 12.53
CA PRO A 38 -9.48 1.87 11.60
C PRO A 38 -9.46 0.39 11.99
N VAL A 39 -8.41 -0.06 12.68
CA VAL A 39 -8.20 -1.44 13.12
C VAL A 39 -8.02 -1.45 14.63
N PRO A 40 -8.89 -2.16 15.40
CA PRO A 40 -8.71 -2.32 16.85
C PRO A 40 -7.40 -3.05 17.18
N GLU A 41 -6.79 -2.71 18.33
CA GLU A 41 -5.52 -3.26 18.78
C GLU A 41 -5.49 -4.81 18.79
N ALA A 42 -6.54 -5.45 19.28
CA ALA A 42 -6.62 -6.91 19.32
C ALA A 42 -6.53 -7.53 17.91
N LEU A 43 -7.25 -6.94 16.94
CA LEU A 43 -7.20 -7.41 15.56
C LEU A 43 -5.86 -7.10 14.89
N TRP A 44 -5.22 -5.98 15.25
CA TRP A 44 -3.87 -5.65 14.78
C TRP A 44 -2.85 -6.68 15.25
N ARG A 45 -2.96 -7.14 16.49
CA ARG A 45 -2.12 -8.23 17.02
C ARG A 45 -2.38 -9.57 16.31
N GLU A 46 -3.62 -9.91 15.98
CA GLU A 46 -3.92 -11.09 15.16
C GLU A 46 -3.24 -11.01 13.78
N CYS A 47 -3.22 -9.82 13.13
CA CYS A 47 -2.47 -9.61 11.88
C CYS A 47 -0.97 -9.86 12.07
N ALA A 48 -0.40 -9.38 13.18
CA ALA A 48 1.01 -9.58 13.51
C ALA A 48 1.34 -11.07 13.81
N GLU A 49 0.49 -11.76 14.57
CA GLU A 49 0.64 -13.19 14.88
C GLU A 49 0.61 -14.07 13.61
N LEU A 50 -0.15 -13.67 12.59
CA LEU A 50 -0.14 -14.32 11.27
C LEU A 50 1.13 -14.00 10.46
N GLY A 51 2.01 -13.12 10.95
CA GLY A 51 3.26 -12.77 10.28
C GLY A 51 3.10 -11.73 9.16
N LEU A 52 1.95 -11.03 9.06
CA LEU A 52 1.70 -10.06 7.98
C LEU A 52 2.63 -8.83 8.04
N LEU A 53 3.27 -8.56 9.19
CA LEU A 53 4.17 -7.44 9.38
C LEU A 53 5.66 -7.80 9.21
N THR A 54 5.99 -9.10 9.29
CA THR A 54 7.37 -9.58 9.38
C THR A 54 7.73 -10.57 8.27
N LEU A 55 6.89 -10.73 7.25
CA LEU A 55 7.06 -11.72 6.19
C LEU A 55 8.45 -11.62 5.53
N GLY A 56 8.88 -10.41 5.18
CA GLY A 56 10.17 -10.16 4.55
C GLY A 56 11.30 -9.78 5.51
N LEU A 57 11.07 -9.79 6.82
CA LEU A 57 12.11 -9.56 7.82
C LEU A 57 12.94 -10.83 7.99
N ASP A 58 14.25 -10.69 8.19
CA ASP A 58 15.16 -11.83 8.35
C ASP A 58 14.78 -12.69 9.57
N GLU A 59 15.01 -14.01 9.50
CA GLU A 59 14.70 -14.94 10.59
C GLU A 59 15.40 -14.57 11.92
N GLU A 60 16.66 -14.09 11.85
CA GLU A 60 17.40 -13.61 13.00
C GLU A 60 16.77 -12.40 13.70
N SER A 61 15.94 -11.66 12.96
CA SER A 61 15.17 -10.51 13.43
C SER A 61 13.72 -10.85 13.77
N GLY A 62 13.37 -12.14 13.82
CA GLY A 62 12.01 -12.61 14.14
C GLY A 62 11.03 -12.61 12.97
N GLY A 63 11.51 -12.53 11.74
CA GLY A 63 10.70 -12.63 10.53
C GLY A 63 10.70 -14.02 9.90
N SER A 64 10.12 -14.12 8.70
CA SER A 64 10.04 -15.36 7.92
C SER A 64 11.13 -15.48 6.83
N GLY A 65 12.02 -14.48 6.72
CA GLY A 65 13.11 -14.47 5.74
C GLY A 65 12.66 -14.48 4.29
N ARG A 66 11.39 -14.13 4.02
CA ARG A 66 10.85 -14.15 2.66
C ARG A 66 11.36 -12.97 1.84
N SER A 67 11.35 -13.15 0.52
CA SER A 67 11.80 -12.12 -0.39
C SER A 67 10.71 -11.05 -0.64
N ILE A 68 11.10 -9.96 -1.30
CA ILE A 68 10.17 -8.85 -1.57
C ILE A 68 9.04 -9.26 -2.52
N ASP A 69 9.21 -10.24 -3.36
CA ASP A 69 8.13 -10.76 -4.22
C ASP A 69 7.03 -11.46 -3.41
N ASP A 70 7.36 -12.12 -2.29
CA ASP A 70 6.37 -12.63 -1.33
C ASP A 70 5.62 -11.48 -0.66
N GLU A 71 6.32 -10.42 -0.22
CA GLU A 71 5.68 -9.22 0.34
C GLU A 71 4.76 -8.54 -0.68
N VAL A 72 5.18 -8.46 -1.95
CA VAL A 72 4.35 -7.91 -3.03
C VAL A 72 3.05 -8.69 -3.19
N LEU A 73 3.10 -10.02 -3.16
CA LEU A 73 1.89 -10.84 -3.23
C LEU A 73 0.95 -10.58 -2.03
N LEU A 74 1.49 -10.46 -0.83
CA LEU A 74 0.73 -10.08 0.36
C LEU A 74 0.08 -8.69 0.20
N PHE A 75 0.85 -7.69 -0.27
CA PHE A 75 0.33 -6.33 -0.45
C PHE A 75 -0.72 -6.23 -1.56
N ILE A 76 -0.68 -7.10 -2.58
CA ILE A 76 -1.78 -7.25 -3.55
C ILE A 76 -3.05 -7.73 -2.82
N GLU A 77 -2.98 -8.71 -1.92
CA GLU A 77 -4.15 -9.16 -1.14
C GLU A 77 -4.67 -8.07 -0.19
N LEU A 78 -3.77 -7.32 0.49
CA LEU A 78 -4.16 -6.17 1.30
C LEU A 78 -4.93 -5.13 0.45
N GLY A 79 -4.47 -4.84 -0.76
CA GLY A 79 -5.13 -3.94 -1.70
C GLY A 79 -6.49 -4.46 -2.15
N LYS A 80 -6.61 -5.74 -2.51
CA LYS A 80 -7.89 -6.36 -2.90
C LYS A 80 -8.97 -6.19 -1.82
N ARG A 81 -8.57 -6.19 -0.55
CA ARG A 81 -9.48 -6.10 0.61
C ARG A 81 -9.61 -4.67 1.16
N LEU A 82 -8.99 -3.66 0.54
CA LEU A 82 -8.94 -2.30 1.10
C LEU A 82 -8.44 -2.31 2.55
N ALA A 83 -7.51 -3.22 2.89
CA ALA A 83 -7.05 -3.40 4.26
C ALA A 83 -6.57 -2.07 4.84
N SER A 84 -7.23 -1.63 5.91
CA SER A 84 -6.89 -0.41 6.65
C SER A 84 -5.87 -0.72 7.73
N GLY A 85 -5.12 0.29 8.17
CA GLY A 85 -4.11 0.17 9.20
C GLY A 85 -2.69 0.39 8.66
N PRO A 86 -1.70 0.51 9.56
CA PRO A 86 -0.34 0.94 9.21
C PRO A 86 0.55 -0.20 8.68
N PHE A 87 0.01 -1.12 7.85
CA PHE A 87 0.76 -2.27 7.33
C PHE A 87 2.08 -1.85 6.67
N LEU A 88 2.03 -0.90 5.73
CA LEU A 88 3.22 -0.45 5.01
C LEU A 88 4.27 0.17 5.94
N ALA A 89 3.85 1.06 6.83
CA ALA A 89 4.75 1.72 7.76
C ALA A 89 5.38 0.72 8.75
N CYS A 90 4.59 -0.18 9.33
CA CYS A 90 5.09 -1.15 10.30
C CYS A 90 6.02 -2.19 9.66
N THR A 91 5.68 -2.72 8.47
CA THR A 91 6.56 -3.65 7.74
C THR A 91 7.93 -3.02 7.46
N LEU A 92 7.95 -1.78 6.98
CA LEU A 92 9.21 -1.08 6.69
C LEU A 92 9.95 -0.66 7.97
N ALA A 93 9.23 -0.17 8.99
CA ALA A 93 9.85 0.28 10.24
C ALA A 93 10.48 -0.85 11.04
N ALA A 94 9.88 -2.04 11.07
CA ALA A 94 10.48 -3.22 11.69
C ALA A 94 11.85 -3.55 11.04
N ARG A 95 11.92 -3.48 9.70
CA ARG A 95 13.18 -3.66 8.95
C ARG A 95 14.18 -2.57 9.27
N VAL A 96 13.78 -1.30 9.29
CA VAL A 96 14.68 -0.18 9.63
C VAL A 96 15.25 -0.34 11.04
N ALA A 97 14.41 -0.65 12.03
CA ALA A 97 14.84 -0.89 13.39
C ALA A 97 15.86 -2.05 13.49
N ALA A 98 15.57 -3.18 12.83
CA ALA A 98 16.48 -4.33 12.79
C ALA A 98 17.82 -3.97 12.16
N ARG A 99 17.83 -3.27 11.01
CA ARG A 99 19.08 -2.85 10.32
C ARG A 99 19.89 -1.82 11.11
N CYS A 100 19.23 -0.99 11.91
CA CYS A 100 19.90 -0.07 12.82
C CYS A 100 20.33 -0.71 14.16
N GLY A 101 20.13 -2.03 14.33
CA GLY A 101 20.55 -2.77 15.52
C GLY A 101 19.59 -2.69 16.70
N ASP A 102 18.39 -2.13 16.52
CA ASP A 102 17.35 -2.06 17.55
C ASP A 102 16.38 -3.25 17.43
N ALA A 103 16.87 -4.43 17.82
CA ALA A 103 16.09 -5.67 17.79
C ALA A 103 14.83 -5.59 18.67
N ALA A 104 14.89 -4.88 19.80
CA ALA A 104 13.76 -4.74 20.72
C ALA A 104 12.62 -3.93 20.09
N LEU A 105 12.94 -2.86 19.38
CA LEU A 105 11.93 -2.06 18.66
C LEU A 105 11.38 -2.85 17.47
N SER A 106 12.25 -3.53 16.71
CA SER A 106 11.84 -4.39 15.59
C SER A 106 10.82 -5.46 16.05
N GLU A 107 11.10 -6.16 17.15
CA GLU A 107 10.20 -7.15 17.75
C GLU A 107 8.87 -6.54 18.19
N ARG A 108 8.88 -5.38 18.85
CA ARG A 108 7.67 -4.70 19.29
C ARG A 108 6.78 -4.26 18.12
N ILE A 109 7.37 -3.82 17.02
CA ILE A 109 6.64 -3.47 15.81
C ILE A 109 6.11 -4.75 15.14
N GLY A 110 6.97 -5.75 14.96
CA GLY A 110 6.64 -7.01 14.31
C GLY A 110 5.55 -7.80 15.03
N SER A 111 5.50 -7.76 16.37
CA SER A 111 4.44 -8.38 17.19
C SER A 111 3.16 -7.54 17.28
N GLY A 112 3.10 -6.36 16.67
CA GLY A 112 1.96 -5.45 16.77
C GLY A 112 1.83 -4.72 18.11
N ALA A 113 2.81 -4.86 19.02
CA ALA A 113 2.83 -4.16 20.31
C ALA A 113 3.19 -2.66 20.17
N ALA A 114 3.79 -2.27 19.05
CA ALA A 114 4.03 -0.88 18.68
C ALA A 114 3.55 -0.65 17.25
N THR A 115 2.80 0.43 17.04
CA THR A 115 2.40 0.88 15.71
C THR A 115 3.25 2.07 15.26
N VAL A 116 3.40 2.21 13.95
CA VAL A 116 4.20 3.26 13.32
C VAL A 116 3.35 3.97 12.27
N ALA A 117 3.29 5.29 12.35
CA ALA A 117 2.65 6.13 11.32
C ALA A 117 3.58 6.28 10.10
N LEU A 118 3.02 6.38 8.91
CA LEU A 118 3.79 6.84 7.75
C LEU A 118 3.73 8.36 7.70
N ALA A 119 4.88 9.03 7.71
CA ALA A 119 4.96 10.48 7.58
C ALA A 119 5.52 10.85 6.20
N VAL A 120 4.74 11.59 5.43
CA VAL A 120 5.07 12.04 4.08
C VAL A 120 5.32 13.55 4.11
N LEU A 121 6.51 13.97 3.68
CA LEU A 121 6.89 15.37 3.59
C LEU A 121 6.05 16.08 2.51
N ARG A 122 5.47 17.22 2.87
CA ARG A 122 4.69 18.07 1.97
C ARG A 122 5.50 19.32 1.59
N GLY A 123 5.82 19.44 0.31
CA GLY A 123 6.59 20.60 -0.20
C GLY A 123 8.05 20.56 0.23
N ASP A 124 8.61 21.73 0.53
CA ASP A 124 10.00 21.89 0.90
C ASP A 124 10.27 21.48 2.36
N GLY A 125 11.38 20.79 2.60
CA GLY A 125 11.81 20.38 3.92
C GLY A 125 12.98 19.42 3.87
N ASP A 126 13.37 18.92 5.03
CA ASP A 126 14.48 18.00 5.20
C ASP A 126 14.02 16.74 5.95
N VAL A 127 14.69 15.63 5.71
CA VAL A 127 14.45 14.36 6.40
C VAL A 127 15.58 13.98 7.37
N ARG A 128 16.65 14.77 7.39
CA ARG A 128 17.76 14.66 8.35
C ARG A 128 18.51 15.99 8.49
N PRO A 129 18.22 16.78 9.56
CA PRO A 129 17.17 16.58 10.56
C PRO A 129 15.78 16.64 9.92
N ILE A 130 14.76 16.07 10.59
CA ILE A 130 13.38 16.16 10.16
C ILE A 130 12.91 17.61 10.30
N LYS A 131 12.52 18.22 9.18
CA LYS A 131 12.06 19.63 9.15
C LYS A 131 11.05 19.81 8.02
N GLY A 132 9.98 20.55 8.27
CA GLY A 132 8.95 20.84 7.27
C GLY A 132 7.55 20.46 7.72
N THR A 133 6.62 20.46 6.78
CA THR A 133 5.24 20.03 7.04
C THR A 133 5.04 18.59 6.54
N PHE A 134 4.45 17.76 7.39
CA PHE A 134 4.24 16.34 7.09
C PHE A 134 2.76 15.99 7.19
N ASP A 135 2.31 15.13 6.29
CA ASP A 135 1.08 14.38 6.42
C ASP A 135 1.39 13.02 7.06
N LEU A 136 0.75 12.73 8.20
CA LEU A 136 0.90 11.48 8.92
C LEU A 136 -0.32 10.60 8.66
N PHE A 137 -0.07 9.39 8.21
CA PHE A 137 -1.08 8.35 7.99
C PHE A 137 -1.07 7.39 9.16
N GLU A 138 -2.26 7.09 9.69
CA GLU A 138 -2.50 6.21 10.85
C GLU A 138 -1.73 6.62 12.12
N PRO A 139 -1.74 7.91 12.52
CA PRO A 139 -0.97 8.37 13.67
C PRO A 139 -1.60 8.00 15.02
N ALA A 140 -2.88 7.62 15.06
CA ALA A 140 -3.57 7.33 16.33
C ALA A 140 -2.98 6.09 17.02
N GLY A 141 -2.50 6.26 18.25
CA GLY A 141 -1.83 5.20 19.01
C GLY A 141 -0.42 4.83 18.52
N ALA A 142 0.07 5.48 17.46
CA ALA A 142 1.44 5.25 17.00
C ALA A 142 2.46 5.82 18.01
N LEU A 143 3.54 5.08 18.24
CA LEU A 143 4.67 5.53 19.08
C LEU A 143 5.75 6.21 18.22
N HIS A 144 5.86 5.84 16.97
CA HIS A 144 6.86 6.32 16.03
C HIS A 144 6.23 6.71 14.70
N ALA A 145 6.97 7.49 13.92
CA ALA A 145 6.66 7.78 12.53
C ALA A 145 7.83 7.39 11.63
N LEU A 146 7.53 6.82 10.48
CA LEU A 146 8.48 6.46 9.44
C LEU A 146 8.43 7.51 8.34
N VAL A 147 9.56 8.16 8.07
CA VAL A 147 9.75 9.06 6.94
C VAL A 147 10.61 8.35 5.90
N VAL A 148 10.09 8.14 4.71
CA VAL A 148 10.79 7.45 3.62
C VAL A 148 11.08 8.45 2.51
N ALA A 149 12.37 8.66 2.23
CA ALA A 149 12.85 9.58 1.21
C ALA A 149 13.92 8.92 0.31
N ARG A 150 14.30 9.61 -0.76
CA ARG A 150 15.30 9.12 -1.72
C ARG A 150 16.69 8.98 -1.12
N GLU A 151 17.05 9.88 -0.21
CA GLU A 151 18.36 9.91 0.46
C GLU A 151 18.47 8.92 1.62
N GLY A 152 17.34 8.40 2.11
CA GLY A 152 17.30 7.45 3.21
C GLY A 152 15.97 7.44 3.94
N THR A 153 15.92 6.69 5.02
CA THR A 153 14.70 6.49 5.81
C THR A 153 14.97 6.81 7.27
N ALA A 154 14.11 7.65 7.84
CA ALA A 154 14.16 8.04 9.24
C ALA A 154 13.03 7.36 10.03
N LEU A 155 13.35 6.78 11.18
CA LEU A 155 12.38 6.39 12.20
C LEU A 155 12.47 7.41 13.33
N VAL A 156 11.34 8.05 13.65
CA VAL A 156 11.26 9.23 14.51
C VAL A 156 10.26 8.95 15.63
N ASP A 157 10.52 9.42 16.84
CA ASP A 157 9.49 9.45 17.87
C ASP A 157 8.34 10.36 17.43
N ILE A 158 7.10 9.87 17.49
CA ILE A 158 5.94 10.63 17.03
C ILE A 158 5.75 11.94 17.82
N ALA A 159 6.20 11.97 19.08
CA ALA A 159 6.16 13.17 19.91
C ALA A 159 7.00 14.33 19.33
N SER A 160 8.01 14.02 18.50
CA SER A 160 8.82 15.02 17.81
C SER A 160 8.07 15.84 16.78
N PHE A 161 6.91 15.36 16.32
CA PHE A 161 6.04 16.11 15.42
C PHE A 161 5.19 17.19 16.15
N GLY A 162 5.23 17.21 17.49
CA GLY A 162 4.42 18.16 18.28
C GLY A 162 2.92 17.89 18.13
N PRO A 163 2.09 18.94 18.23
CA PRO A 163 0.64 18.80 18.12
C PRO A 163 0.22 18.35 16.72
N LEU A 164 -0.51 17.23 16.63
CA LEU A 164 -1.06 16.73 15.39
C LEU A 164 -2.42 17.37 15.11
N THR A 165 -2.60 17.91 13.92
CA THR A 165 -3.88 18.47 13.46
C THR A 165 -4.58 17.47 12.56
N ALA A 166 -5.79 17.03 12.96
CA ALA A 166 -6.57 16.08 12.17
C ALA A 166 -6.91 16.65 10.78
N VAL A 167 -6.72 15.85 9.75
CA VAL A 167 -7.04 16.18 8.35
C VAL A 167 -8.15 15.25 7.87
N ALA A 168 -9.17 15.81 7.23
CA ALA A 168 -10.25 15.02 6.65
C ALA A 168 -9.72 14.27 5.41
N ALA A 169 -9.51 12.96 5.56
CA ALA A 169 -9.16 12.11 4.43
C ALA A 169 -10.39 11.87 3.53
N ALA A 170 -10.18 11.85 2.22
CA ALA A 170 -11.23 11.46 1.26
C ALA A 170 -11.64 9.99 1.45
N ASP A 171 -10.70 9.14 1.87
CA ASP A 171 -10.91 7.72 2.15
C ASP A 171 -11.31 7.53 3.63
N PRO A 172 -12.53 7.02 3.92
CA PRO A 172 -13.00 6.81 5.29
C PRO A 172 -12.27 5.67 6.03
N GLY A 173 -11.47 4.87 5.34
CA GLY A 173 -10.65 3.80 5.91
C GLY A 173 -9.25 4.25 6.32
N ILE A 174 -8.89 5.52 6.13
CA ILE A 174 -7.58 6.09 6.48
C ILE A 174 -7.74 7.21 7.49
N ARG A 175 -6.85 7.28 8.47
CA ARG A 175 -6.72 8.39 9.41
C ARG A 175 -5.52 9.23 9.05
N MET A 176 -5.71 10.54 8.99
CA MET A 176 -4.66 11.48 8.62
C MET A 176 -4.57 12.63 9.63
N CYS A 177 -3.36 13.03 9.90
CA CYS A 177 -3.04 14.28 10.58
C CYS A 177 -1.97 15.05 9.81
N SER A 178 -1.88 16.34 10.03
CA SER A 178 -0.77 17.16 9.56
C SER A 178 0.00 17.73 10.76
N ALA A 179 1.31 17.84 10.62
CA ALA A 179 2.18 18.47 11.61
C ALA A 179 3.31 19.25 10.93
N THR A 180 3.77 20.32 11.57
CA THR A 180 4.95 21.07 11.12
C THR A 180 6.04 20.91 12.16
N VAL A 181 7.22 20.49 11.72
CA VAL A 181 8.40 20.22 12.54
C VAL A 181 9.46 21.26 12.21
N GLU A 182 9.95 21.98 13.22
CA GLU A 182 11.04 22.96 13.06
C GLU A 182 12.39 22.30 12.92
N SER A 183 12.65 21.28 13.75
CA SER A 183 13.81 20.40 13.69
C SER A 183 13.64 19.23 14.65
N ALA A 184 13.82 18.00 14.17
CA ALA A 184 13.87 16.81 15.03
C ALA A 184 14.93 15.84 14.53
N GLU A 185 15.72 15.29 15.44
CA GLU A 185 16.67 14.24 15.08
C GLU A 185 15.95 12.89 15.00
N PRO A 186 16.23 12.07 13.99
CA PRO A 186 15.68 10.73 13.92
C PRO A 186 16.24 9.83 15.03
N LEU A 187 15.39 8.95 15.57
CA LEU A 187 15.80 7.86 16.47
C LEU A 187 16.75 6.90 15.73
N HIS A 188 16.38 6.55 14.50
CA HIS A 188 17.20 5.76 13.59
C HIS A 188 17.22 6.39 12.21
N TRP A 189 18.35 6.30 11.56
CA TRP A 189 18.55 6.70 10.17
C TRP A 189 19.18 5.56 9.38
N LEU A 190 18.55 5.17 8.30
CA LEU A 190 19.05 4.18 7.36
C LEU A 190 19.30 4.86 6.01
N PRO A 191 20.58 4.98 5.55
CA PRO A 191 20.91 5.53 4.24
C PRO A 191 20.26 4.74 3.10
N ALA A 192 20.03 5.41 1.96
CA ALA A 192 19.34 4.80 0.82
C ALA A 192 20.07 3.58 0.24
N GLU A 193 21.43 3.62 0.25
CA GLU A 193 22.29 2.55 -0.27
C GLU A 193 22.24 1.25 0.52
N ASP A 194 21.85 1.30 1.82
CA ASP A 194 21.92 0.13 2.70
C ASP A 194 20.81 -0.89 2.43
N GLU A 195 19.57 -0.45 2.19
CA GLU A 195 18.40 -1.34 2.05
C GLU A 195 17.42 -0.95 0.95
N ARG A 196 17.67 0.17 0.26
CA ARG A 196 16.79 0.68 -0.81
C ARG A 196 15.33 0.75 -0.35
N ILE A 197 15.10 1.27 0.87
CA ILE A 197 13.77 1.29 1.51
C ILE A 197 12.77 2.10 0.68
N TRP A 198 13.20 3.17 0.01
CA TRP A 198 12.30 3.95 -0.83
C TRP A 198 11.76 3.12 -2.00
N GLU A 199 12.64 2.35 -2.69
CA GLU A 199 12.23 1.46 -3.78
C GLU A 199 11.34 0.32 -3.27
N ARG A 200 11.66 -0.27 -2.10
CA ARG A 200 10.81 -1.27 -1.45
C ARG A 200 9.44 -0.69 -1.11
N ALA A 201 9.37 0.48 -0.49
CA ALA A 201 8.13 1.16 -0.15
C ALA A 201 7.28 1.44 -1.39
N THR A 202 7.90 1.91 -2.47
CA THR A 202 7.24 2.24 -3.72
C THR A 202 6.67 1.00 -4.41
N VAL A 203 7.42 -0.13 -4.44
CA VAL A 203 6.92 -1.36 -5.05
C VAL A 203 5.81 -2.01 -4.20
N LEU A 204 5.85 -1.91 -2.87
CA LEU A 204 4.77 -2.37 -1.99
C LEU A 204 3.49 -1.50 -2.15
N ALA A 205 3.65 -0.19 -2.33
CA ALA A 205 2.52 0.68 -2.67
C ALA A 205 1.94 0.34 -4.07
N ALA A 206 2.79 0.05 -5.07
CA ALA A 206 2.36 -0.44 -6.37
C ALA A 206 1.63 -1.78 -6.28
N ALA A 207 2.06 -2.69 -5.41
CA ALA A 207 1.38 -3.94 -5.12
C ALA A 207 -0.01 -3.73 -4.54
N TYR A 208 -0.13 -2.84 -3.56
CA TYR A 208 -1.43 -2.47 -3.00
C TYR A 208 -2.36 -1.88 -4.07
N LEU A 209 -1.87 -0.95 -4.90
CA LEU A 209 -2.61 -0.36 -6.03
C LEU A 209 -3.03 -1.44 -7.05
N THR A 210 -2.16 -2.41 -7.35
CA THR A 210 -2.48 -3.56 -8.20
C THR A 210 -3.66 -4.37 -7.64
N GLY A 211 -3.67 -4.60 -6.32
CA GLY A 211 -4.78 -5.24 -5.62
C GLY A 211 -6.09 -4.46 -5.76
N LEU A 212 -6.04 -3.12 -5.62
CA LEU A 212 -7.21 -2.25 -5.83
C LEU A 212 -7.75 -2.38 -7.27
N ALA A 213 -6.86 -2.35 -8.27
CA ALA A 213 -7.25 -2.49 -9.68
C ALA A 213 -7.95 -3.83 -9.96
N ALA A 214 -7.38 -4.92 -9.44
CA ALA A 214 -7.93 -6.26 -9.60
C ALA A 214 -9.30 -6.42 -8.92
N ALA A 215 -9.45 -5.91 -7.70
CA ALA A 215 -10.72 -5.98 -6.99
C ALA A 215 -11.82 -5.13 -7.65
N ALA A 216 -11.50 -3.92 -8.12
CA ALA A 216 -12.45 -3.09 -8.86
C ALA A 216 -12.94 -3.78 -10.15
N ALA A 217 -12.04 -4.44 -10.90
CA ALA A 217 -12.38 -5.21 -12.09
C ALA A 217 -13.29 -6.41 -11.75
N ALA A 218 -12.96 -7.15 -10.68
CA ALA A 218 -13.75 -8.30 -10.21
C ALA A 218 -15.16 -7.88 -9.77
N LEU A 219 -15.29 -6.80 -8.99
CA LEU A 219 -16.57 -6.25 -8.54
C LEU A 219 -17.44 -5.81 -9.72
N ALA A 220 -16.89 -5.05 -10.67
CA ALA A 220 -17.60 -4.61 -11.86
C ALA A 220 -18.07 -5.80 -12.71
N THR A 221 -17.20 -6.79 -12.91
CA THR A 221 -17.52 -8.01 -13.66
C THR A 221 -18.62 -8.82 -12.98
N GLN A 222 -18.57 -8.98 -11.65
CA GLN A 222 -19.60 -9.67 -10.90
C GLN A 222 -20.93 -8.93 -10.96
N HIS A 223 -20.90 -7.61 -10.80
CA HIS A 223 -22.10 -6.78 -10.94
C HIS A 223 -22.70 -6.90 -12.35
N ALA A 224 -21.88 -6.86 -13.39
CA ALA A 224 -22.32 -7.00 -14.77
C ALA A 224 -22.99 -8.36 -15.06
N LYS A 225 -22.58 -9.43 -14.38
CA LYS A 225 -23.18 -10.78 -14.49
C LYS A 225 -24.52 -10.91 -13.77
N THR A 226 -24.71 -10.18 -12.66
CA THR A 226 -25.86 -10.36 -11.77
C THR A 226 -26.93 -9.27 -11.91
N ARG A 227 -26.54 -8.04 -12.28
CA ARG A 227 -27.48 -6.93 -12.45
C ARG A 227 -28.28 -7.07 -13.71
N GLU A 228 -29.60 -7.12 -13.59
CA GLU A 228 -30.51 -7.17 -14.74
C GLU A 228 -31.12 -5.81 -15.04
N GLN A 229 -31.16 -5.47 -16.32
CA GLN A 229 -31.90 -4.36 -16.88
C GLN A 229 -32.48 -4.80 -18.26
N PHE A 230 -33.69 -4.32 -18.59
CA PHE A 230 -34.37 -4.70 -19.82
C PHE A 230 -34.50 -6.24 -19.99
N GLY A 231 -34.69 -6.96 -18.89
CA GLY A 231 -34.88 -8.42 -18.85
C GLY A 231 -33.65 -9.26 -19.12
N LYS A 232 -32.43 -8.67 -19.01
CA LYS A 232 -31.14 -9.38 -19.21
C LYS A 232 -30.06 -8.81 -18.28
N PRO A 233 -29.04 -9.62 -17.92
CA PRO A 233 -27.84 -9.12 -17.27
C PRO A 233 -27.20 -7.99 -18.09
N ILE A 234 -26.74 -6.92 -17.42
CA ILE A 234 -26.12 -5.78 -18.15
C ILE A 234 -24.85 -6.17 -18.89
N GLY A 235 -24.16 -7.22 -18.45
CA GLY A 235 -22.98 -7.77 -19.07
C GLY A 235 -23.19 -8.38 -20.46
N VAL A 236 -24.44 -8.54 -20.95
CA VAL A 236 -24.67 -8.93 -22.35
C VAL A 236 -24.35 -7.80 -23.35
N HIS A 237 -24.32 -6.55 -22.87
CA HIS A 237 -24.05 -5.39 -23.70
C HIS A 237 -22.56 -5.23 -23.96
N GLN A 238 -22.18 -5.02 -25.23
CA GLN A 238 -20.78 -4.94 -25.64
C GLN A 238 -19.99 -3.84 -24.91
N ALA A 239 -20.60 -2.66 -24.68
CA ALA A 239 -19.96 -1.57 -23.97
C ALA A 239 -19.54 -1.95 -22.53
N ILE A 240 -20.37 -2.73 -21.82
CA ILE A 240 -20.06 -3.23 -20.47
C ILE A 240 -19.00 -4.34 -20.53
N LYS A 241 -19.10 -5.27 -21.51
CA LYS A 241 -18.10 -6.33 -21.69
C LYS A 241 -16.72 -5.76 -21.94
N HIS A 242 -16.61 -4.79 -22.87
CA HIS A 242 -15.32 -4.18 -23.20
C HIS A 242 -14.74 -3.47 -21.99
N ALA A 243 -15.54 -2.69 -21.26
CA ALA A 243 -15.08 -2.05 -20.03
C ALA A 243 -14.52 -3.07 -19.01
N CYS A 244 -15.23 -4.19 -18.76
CA CYS A 244 -14.75 -5.22 -17.85
C CYS A 244 -13.45 -5.91 -18.36
N VAL A 245 -13.32 -6.11 -19.68
CA VAL A 245 -12.10 -6.69 -20.28
C VAL A 245 -10.93 -5.72 -20.18
N ASP A 246 -11.15 -4.43 -20.45
CA ASP A 246 -10.11 -3.41 -20.35
C ASP A 246 -9.61 -3.26 -18.91
N MET A 247 -10.52 -3.32 -17.92
CA MET A 247 -10.17 -3.32 -16.50
C MET A 247 -9.31 -4.53 -16.11
N GLU A 248 -9.67 -5.74 -16.58
CA GLU A 248 -8.92 -6.96 -16.30
C GLU A 248 -7.52 -6.91 -16.96
N LEU A 249 -7.44 -6.42 -18.18
CA LEU A 249 -6.17 -6.24 -18.89
C LEU A 249 -5.24 -5.26 -18.14
N ALA A 250 -5.78 -4.13 -17.68
CA ALA A 250 -5.02 -3.15 -16.91
C ALA A 250 -4.52 -3.72 -15.58
N ALA A 251 -5.37 -4.45 -14.85
CA ALA A 251 -5.00 -5.11 -13.59
C ALA A 251 -3.91 -6.17 -13.81
N SER A 252 -4.04 -7.00 -14.86
CA SER A 252 -3.05 -8.02 -15.21
C SER A 252 -1.70 -7.41 -15.61
N ALA A 253 -1.70 -6.32 -16.37
CA ALA A 253 -0.49 -5.59 -16.73
C ALA A 253 0.20 -4.98 -15.49
N ALA A 254 -0.58 -4.38 -14.58
CA ALA A 254 -0.07 -3.85 -13.32
C ALA A 254 0.56 -4.95 -12.45
N GLN A 255 -0.08 -6.11 -12.36
CA GLN A 255 0.44 -7.25 -11.60
C GLN A 255 1.76 -7.76 -12.17
N ALA A 256 1.82 -7.96 -13.49
CA ALA A 256 3.04 -8.45 -14.16
C ALA A 256 4.21 -7.46 -13.96
N GLN A 257 3.97 -6.15 -14.12
CA GLN A 257 5.00 -5.12 -13.95
C GLN A 257 5.44 -5.00 -12.49
N THR A 258 4.52 -5.11 -11.52
CA THR A 258 4.83 -5.03 -10.09
C THR A 258 5.66 -6.24 -9.63
N LEU A 259 5.31 -7.45 -10.04
CA LEU A 259 6.12 -8.65 -9.77
C LEU A 259 7.50 -8.57 -10.43
N PHE A 260 7.59 -8.07 -11.65
CA PHE A 260 8.87 -7.88 -12.31
C PHE A 260 9.76 -6.87 -11.57
N ALA A 261 9.18 -5.75 -11.09
CA ALA A 261 9.90 -4.77 -10.30
C ALA A 261 10.42 -5.36 -8.98
N ALA A 262 9.61 -6.17 -8.28
CA ALA A 262 10.02 -6.86 -7.06
C ALA A 262 11.22 -7.78 -7.30
N ILE A 263 11.17 -8.62 -8.35
CA ILE A 263 12.26 -9.53 -8.71
C ILE A 263 13.51 -8.77 -9.17
N ALA A 264 13.34 -7.65 -9.88
CA ALA A 264 14.46 -6.80 -10.28
C ALA A 264 15.15 -6.16 -9.07
N LEU A 265 14.36 -5.73 -8.09
CA LEU A 265 14.86 -5.15 -6.84
C LEU A 265 15.58 -6.21 -5.99
N ALA A 266 14.96 -7.39 -5.79
CA ALA A 266 15.55 -8.52 -5.06
C ALA A 266 16.88 -8.97 -5.68
N GLY A 267 16.95 -9.01 -6.99
CA GLY A 267 18.15 -9.41 -7.74
C GLY A 267 19.22 -8.32 -7.86
N GLY A 268 19.02 -7.14 -7.30
CA GLY A 268 19.98 -6.04 -7.39
C GLY A 268 20.28 -5.58 -8.82
N ARG A 269 19.30 -5.71 -9.74
CA ARG A 269 19.48 -5.35 -11.14
C ARG A 269 19.79 -3.88 -11.32
N VAL A 270 20.56 -3.57 -12.34
CA VAL A 270 20.92 -2.18 -12.70
C VAL A 270 19.72 -1.33 -13.09
N ASP A 271 18.68 -1.97 -13.65
CA ASP A 271 17.43 -1.36 -14.07
C ASP A 271 16.31 -1.42 -13.00
N ALA A 272 16.63 -1.85 -11.77
CA ALA A 272 15.61 -2.02 -10.73
C ALA A 272 14.81 -0.72 -10.45
N LEU A 273 15.45 0.44 -10.42
CA LEU A 273 14.77 1.73 -10.26
C LEU A 273 13.78 1.99 -11.41
N LEU A 274 14.20 1.77 -12.65
CA LEU A 274 13.33 1.86 -13.83
C LEU A 274 12.08 0.98 -13.65
N GLN A 275 12.26 -0.27 -13.19
CA GLN A 275 11.15 -1.21 -13.00
C GLN A 275 10.22 -0.79 -11.86
N VAL A 276 10.74 -0.26 -10.75
CA VAL A 276 9.96 0.26 -9.63
C VAL A 276 9.12 1.46 -10.05
N LEU A 277 9.70 2.44 -10.76
CA LEU A 277 8.99 3.61 -11.28
C LEU A 277 7.92 3.21 -12.31
N SER A 278 8.23 2.21 -13.16
CA SER A 278 7.25 1.64 -14.10
C SER A 278 6.08 0.98 -13.37
N ALA A 279 6.37 0.20 -12.31
CA ALA A 279 5.35 -0.49 -11.54
C ALA A 279 4.36 0.48 -10.88
N VAL A 280 4.84 1.50 -10.17
CA VAL A 280 3.95 2.46 -9.50
C VAL A 280 3.17 3.32 -10.50
N THR A 281 3.75 3.63 -11.67
CA THR A 281 3.06 4.37 -12.75
C THR A 281 1.92 3.54 -13.33
N VAL A 282 2.19 2.29 -13.71
CA VAL A 282 1.18 1.38 -14.30
C VAL A 282 0.11 1.01 -13.27
N ALA A 283 0.51 0.60 -12.06
CA ALA A 283 -0.43 0.23 -11.01
C ALA A 283 -1.30 1.40 -10.53
N GLY A 284 -0.71 2.61 -10.42
CA GLY A 284 -1.43 3.82 -10.05
C GLY A 284 -2.51 4.21 -11.06
N SER A 285 -2.19 4.15 -12.36
CA SER A 285 -3.15 4.39 -13.42
C SER A 285 -4.23 3.31 -13.44
N ALA A 286 -3.85 2.02 -13.42
CA ALA A 286 -4.79 0.91 -13.41
C ALA A 286 -5.77 0.96 -12.22
N ALA A 287 -5.30 1.32 -11.02
CA ALA A 287 -6.14 1.40 -9.84
C ALA A 287 -7.21 2.52 -9.96
N VAL A 288 -6.80 3.70 -10.40
CA VAL A 288 -7.72 4.85 -10.56
C VAL A 288 -8.72 4.60 -11.69
N ASP A 289 -8.23 4.18 -12.87
CA ASP A 289 -9.06 3.99 -14.05
C ASP A 289 -10.04 2.84 -13.87
N ASN A 290 -9.61 1.71 -13.29
CA ASN A 290 -10.49 0.59 -13.00
C ASN A 290 -11.55 0.95 -11.96
N ALA A 291 -11.19 1.65 -10.89
CA ALA A 291 -12.15 2.05 -9.88
C ALA A 291 -13.18 3.05 -10.46
N ALA A 292 -12.77 4.00 -11.31
CA ALA A 292 -13.65 4.92 -11.99
C ALA A 292 -14.58 4.18 -12.99
N ALA A 293 -14.03 3.26 -13.80
CA ALA A 293 -14.82 2.43 -14.71
C ALA A 293 -15.78 1.52 -13.93
N GLY A 294 -15.36 0.96 -12.79
CA GLY A 294 -16.22 0.19 -11.91
C GLY A 294 -17.42 1.00 -11.43
N ILE A 295 -17.22 2.22 -10.94
CA ILE A 295 -18.31 3.13 -10.55
C ILE A 295 -19.27 3.34 -11.71
N GLN A 296 -18.76 3.52 -12.93
CA GLN A 296 -19.59 3.68 -14.13
C GLN A 296 -20.42 2.43 -14.44
N VAL A 297 -19.85 1.22 -14.29
CA VAL A 297 -20.57 -0.07 -14.48
C VAL A 297 -21.69 -0.24 -13.44
N PHE A 298 -21.47 0.19 -12.19
CA PHE A 298 -22.49 0.19 -11.13
C PHE A 298 -23.58 1.25 -11.35
N GLY A 299 -23.29 2.30 -12.14
CA GLY A 299 -24.20 3.42 -12.35
C GLY A 299 -24.49 4.20 -11.08
N GLY A 300 -25.72 4.68 -10.89
CA GLY A 300 -26.09 5.49 -9.72
C GLY A 300 -25.76 4.83 -8.36
N MET A 301 -25.80 3.50 -8.28
CA MET A 301 -25.44 2.77 -7.06
C MET A 301 -23.96 2.86 -6.72
N GLY A 302 -23.09 3.06 -7.71
CA GLY A 302 -21.64 3.17 -7.52
C GLY A 302 -21.20 4.39 -6.67
N TYR A 303 -22.07 5.39 -6.51
CA TYR A 303 -21.80 6.58 -5.69
C TYR A 303 -22.41 6.51 -4.29
N THR A 304 -23.23 5.50 -4.01
CA THR A 304 -23.90 5.40 -2.71
C THR A 304 -22.99 4.74 -1.68
N PHE A 305 -23.16 5.11 -0.40
CA PHE A 305 -22.46 4.46 0.71
C PHE A 305 -22.85 3.00 0.94
N GLU A 306 -23.87 2.50 0.26
CA GLU A 306 -24.29 1.11 0.31
C GLU A 306 -23.41 0.21 -0.55
N ASN A 307 -22.60 0.80 -1.43
CA ASN A 307 -21.69 0.08 -2.32
C ASN A 307 -20.23 0.41 -2.01
N ASP A 308 -19.34 -0.55 -2.22
CA ASP A 308 -17.92 -0.41 -1.87
C ASP A 308 -17.04 0.08 -3.02
N VAL A 309 -17.54 0.06 -4.26
CA VAL A 309 -16.70 0.35 -5.45
C VAL A 309 -16.05 1.74 -5.40
N HIS A 310 -16.73 2.75 -4.86
CA HIS A 310 -16.16 4.10 -4.72
C HIS A 310 -15.00 4.19 -3.70
N LEU A 311 -14.91 3.23 -2.76
CA LEU A 311 -13.83 3.19 -1.77
C LEU A 311 -12.49 2.87 -2.44
N TYR A 312 -12.50 2.03 -3.48
CA TYR A 312 -11.31 1.71 -4.27
C TYR A 312 -10.74 2.95 -4.96
N LEU A 313 -11.59 3.82 -5.53
CA LEU A 313 -11.15 5.07 -6.15
C LEU A 313 -10.49 6.01 -5.13
N LYS A 314 -11.10 6.17 -3.97
CA LYS A 314 -10.59 7.02 -2.89
C LYS A 314 -9.23 6.53 -2.39
N ARG A 315 -9.11 5.21 -2.13
CA ARG A 315 -7.86 4.58 -1.69
C ARG A 315 -6.78 4.68 -2.76
N ALA A 316 -7.12 4.47 -4.03
CA ALA A 316 -6.18 4.59 -5.14
C ALA A 316 -5.57 5.99 -5.23
N HIS A 317 -6.37 7.04 -5.05
CA HIS A 317 -5.86 8.41 -5.02
C HIS A 317 -4.90 8.68 -3.86
N VAL A 318 -5.09 8.09 -2.70
CA VAL A 318 -4.15 8.24 -1.59
C VAL A 318 -2.83 7.53 -1.89
N PHE A 319 -2.90 6.23 -2.24
CA PHE A 319 -1.69 5.42 -2.40
C PHE A 319 -0.80 5.83 -3.58
N ARG A 320 -1.38 6.34 -4.67
CA ARG A 320 -0.59 6.79 -5.83
C ARG A 320 0.28 8.03 -5.58
N HIS A 321 0.04 8.75 -4.47
CA HIS A 321 0.77 9.96 -4.08
C HIS A 321 1.73 9.76 -2.89
N LEU A 322 1.80 8.56 -2.31
CA LEU A 322 2.59 8.33 -1.09
C LEU A 322 4.10 8.57 -1.28
N PHE A 323 4.65 8.25 -2.46
CA PHE A 323 6.10 8.30 -2.72
C PHE A 323 6.46 9.19 -3.92
N GLY A 324 5.67 10.20 -4.18
CA GLY A 324 5.89 11.21 -5.21
C GLY A 324 4.62 11.53 -6.00
N GLU A 325 4.61 12.73 -6.56
CA GLU A 325 3.54 13.12 -7.48
C GLU A 325 3.65 12.29 -8.77
N PRO A 326 2.54 11.77 -9.32
CA PRO A 326 2.57 10.91 -10.50
C PRO A 326 3.26 11.52 -11.71
N THR A 327 3.19 12.85 -11.87
CA THR A 327 3.88 13.58 -12.93
C THR A 327 5.39 13.57 -12.75
N ASP A 328 5.86 13.69 -11.50
CA ASP A 328 7.29 13.71 -11.18
C ASP A 328 7.88 12.31 -11.30
N VAL A 329 7.15 11.29 -10.83
CA VAL A 329 7.50 9.88 -11.00
C VAL A 329 7.62 9.52 -12.49
N LEU A 330 6.68 9.99 -13.32
CA LEU A 330 6.72 9.77 -14.77
C LEU A 330 7.90 10.51 -15.43
N ALA A 331 8.19 11.73 -15.01
CA ALA A 331 9.33 12.49 -15.51
C ALA A 331 10.66 11.78 -15.16
N GLU A 332 10.78 11.29 -13.93
CA GLU A 332 11.94 10.51 -13.50
C GLU A 332 12.08 9.19 -14.27
N LEU A 333 10.96 8.47 -14.47
CA LEU A 333 10.94 7.24 -15.28
C LEU A 333 11.47 7.49 -16.70
N LEU A 334 11.03 8.57 -17.33
CA LEU A 334 11.45 8.93 -18.69
C LEU A 334 12.93 9.37 -18.76
N ALA A 335 13.51 9.83 -17.64
CA ALA A 335 14.91 10.20 -17.53
C ALA A 335 15.84 8.99 -17.29
N GLN A 336 15.30 7.81 -16.93
CA GLN A 336 16.11 6.61 -16.76
C GLN A 336 16.68 6.12 -18.09
N ASP A 337 17.90 5.60 -18.04
CA ASP A 337 18.47 4.91 -19.20
C ASP A 337 17.57 3.70 -19.56
N ARG A 338 17.39 3.49 -20.87
CA ARG A 338 16.61 2.35 -21.33
C ARG A 338 17.24 1.05 -20.81
N ALA A 339 16.42 0.17 -20.24
CA ALA A 339 16.86 -1.16 -19.86
C ALA A 339 17.51 -1.86 -21.08
N GLN A 340 18.77 -2.28 -20.93
CA GLN A 340 19.51 -3.02 -21.96
C GLN A 340 19.19 -4.51 -21.87
#